data_ce34338c039447581abb984a8b74d289
#
_entry.id   ce34338c039447581abb984a8b74d289
#
_cell.length_a   1.000
_cell.length_b   1.000
_cell.length_c   1.000
_cell.angle_alpha   90.00
_cell.angle_beta   90.00
_cell.angle_gamma   90.00
#
_symmetry.space_group_name_H-M   'P 1'
#
loop_
_entity.id
_entity.type
_entity.pdbx_description
1 polymer ?
#
loop_
_entity_poly.entity_id
_entity_poly.type
_entity_poly.pdbx_seq_one_letter_code
_entity_poly.pdbx_strand_id
1 'polypeptide(L)' 'MNKVKIFTHYNYGHKLQEAINEFIANGWYNSRELISVSFSTSVVGYETSYNAAVVYSEKENN' A
#
# COMPACT_ATOMS: atom_id res chain seq x y z
N MET A 1 -11.33 0.75 13.16
CA MET A 1 -9.96 1.11 13.60
C MET A 1 -9.08 1.35 12.40
N ASN A 2 -8.33 2.43 12.42
CA ASN A 2 -7.43 2.74 11.31
C ASN A 2 -6.11 2.00 11.46
N LYS A 3 -5.62 1.51 10.35
CA LYS A 3 -4.36 0.77 10.28
C LYS A 3 -3.46 1.36 9.21
N VAL A 4 -2.19 1.06 9.29
CA VAL A 4 -1.19 1.50 8.31
C VAL A 4 -0.48 0.28 7.75
N LYS A 5 -0.36 0.23 6.43
CA LYS A 5 0.42 -0.78 5.74
C LYS A 5 1.50 -0.09 4.92
N ILE A 6 2.73 -0.53 5.09
CA ILE A 6 3.86 0.02 4.33
C ILE A 6 4.20 -0.93 3.20
N PHE A 7 4.30 -0.38 2.01
CA PHE A 7 4.70 -1.10 0.80
C PHE A 7 6.02 -0.55 0.28
N THR A 8 6.88 -1.42 -0.17
CA THR A 8 8.15 -1.03 -0.79
C THR A 8 8.40 -1.91 -2.01
N HIS A 9 8.80 -1.29 -3.11
CA HIS A 9 9.23 -2.01 -4.30
C HIS A 9 10.41 -1.30 -4.94
N TYR A 10 11.34 -2.07 -5.45
CA TYR A 10 12.56 -1.52 -6.05
C TYR A 10 12.43 -1.50 -7.58
N ASN A 11 12.80 -0.36 -8.17
CA ASN A 11 12.97 -0.16 -9.61
C ASN A 11 11.71 -0.22 -10.48
N TYR A 12 10.57 -0.62 -9.95
CA TYR A 12 9.33 -0.74 -10.73
C TYR A 12 8.16 -0.15 -9.97
N GLY A 13 7.93 1.14 -10.18
CA GLY A 13 6.84 1.84 -9.48
C GLY A 13 5.46 1.26 -9.77
N HIS A 14 5.23 0.74 -10.98
CA HIS A 14 3.94 0.13 -11.31
C HIS A 14 3.66 -1.13 -10.51
N LYS A 15 4.70 -1.83 -10.05
CA LYS A 15 4.53 -3.00 -9.20
C LYS A 15 4.02 -2.60 -7.82
N LEU A 16 4.46 -1.45 -7.34
CA LEU A 16 3.95 -0.91 -6.08
C LEU A 16 2.45 -0.62 -6.18
N GLN A 17 2.04 0.01 -7.27
CA GLN A 17 0.63 0.31 -7.52
C GLN A 17 -0.22 -0.97 -7.56
N GLU A 18 0.25 -1.99 -8.26
CA GLU A 18 -0.44 -3.27 -8.33
C GLU A 18 -0.60 -3.90 -6.94
N ALA A 19 0.45 -3.86 -6.14
CA ALA A 19 0.42 -4.43 -4.80
C ALA A 19 -0.61 -3.72 -3.91
N ILE A 20 -0.68 -2.40 -3.99
CA ILE A 20 -1.63 -1.61 -3.21
C ILE A 20 -3.05 -1.92 -3.66
N ASN A 21 -3.29 -1.94 -4.97
CA ASN A 21 -4.62 -2.23 -5.50
C ASN A 21 -5.09 -3.62 -5.11
N GLU A 22 -4.20 -4.59 -5.16
CA GLU A 22 -4.52 -5.95 -4.76
C GLU A 22 -4.83 -6.03 -3.26
N PHE A 23 -4.07 -5.32 -2.44
CA PHE A 23 -4.30 -5.28 -1.01
C PHE A 23 -5.69 -4.76 -0.68
N ILE A 24 -6.12 -3.69 -1.36
CA ILE A 24 -7.44 -3.09 -1.14
C ILE A 24 -8.54 -4.03 -1.65
N ALA A 25 -8.32 -4.66 -2.81
CA ALA A 25 -9.33 -5.51 -3.44
C ALA A 25 -9.54 -6.84 -2.70
N ASN A 26 -8.54 -7.34 -1.99
CA ASN A 26 -8.59 -8.65 -1.36
C ASN A 26 -9.07 -8.63 0.09
N GLY A 27 -9.84 -7.62 0.46
CA GLY A 27 -10.38 -7.52 1.81
C GLY A 27 -11.72 -8.23 1.98
N TRP A 28 -11.84 -9.47 1.53
CA TRP A 28 -13.15 -10.14 1.52
C TRP A 28 -13.63 -10.61 2.89
N TYR A 29 -12.74 -10.85 3.83
CA TYR A 29 -13.13 -11.10 5.22
C TYR A 29 -13.44 -9.81 5.96
N ASN A 30 -12.65 -8.80 5.69
CA ASN A 30 -12.78 -7.50 6.31
C ASN A 30 -12.86 -6.47 5.20
N SER A 31 -13.86 -5.62 5.26
CA SER A 31 -13.93 -4.50 4.33
C SER A 31 -12.83 -3.52 4.65
N ARG A 32 -12.06 -3.15 3.64
CA ARG A 32 -11.01 -2.15 3.78
C ARG A 32 -11.40 -0.89 3.04
N GLU A 33 -11.41 0.19 3.76
CA GLU A 33 -11.68 1.50 3.18
C GLU A 33 -10.40 2.30 3.16
N LEU A 34 -9.99 2.73 1.99
CA LEU A 34 -8.79 3.53 1.82
C LEU A 34 -9.04 4.93 2.38
N ILE A 35 -8.19 5.37 3.29
CA ILE A 35 -8.28 6.70 3.88
C ILE A 35 -7.27 7.63 3.23
N SER A 36 -6.01 7.20 3.15
CA SER A 36 -4.99 8.02 2.49
C SER A 36 -3.82 7.13 2.03
N VAL A 37 -3.11 7.63 1.03
CA VAL A 37 -1.90 7.00 0.53
C VAL A 37 -0.85 8.09 0.39
N SER A 38 0.31 7.86 0.96
CA SER A 38 1.46 8.74 0.80
C SER A 38 2.56 7.98 0.07
N PHE A 39 3.13 8.61 -0.96
CA PHE A 39 4.18 7.99 -1.75
C PHE A 39 5.49 8.73 -1.53
N SER A 40 6.58 7.99 -1.58
CA SER A 40 7.91 8.57 -1.58
C SER A 40 8.83 7.72 -2.44
N THR A 41 9.87 8.35 -2.95
CA THR A 41 10.90 7.65 -3.70
C THR A 41 12.25 8.04 -3.15
N SER A 42 13.20 7.12 -3.20
CA SER A 42 14.58 7.41 -2.87
C SER A 42 15.48 6.63 -3.82
N VAL A 43 16.65 7.22 -4.11
CA VAL A 43 17.63 6.61 -5.01
C VAL A 43 18.88 6.31 -4.19
N VAL A 44 19.30 5.04 -4.23
CA VAL A 44 20.52 4.60 -3.58
C VAL A 44 21.33 3.83 -4.61
N GLY A 45 22.47 4.43 -5.04
CA GLY A 45 23.26 3.83 -6.09
C GLY A 45 22.51 3.78 -7.41
N TYR A 46 22.30 2.57 -7.92
CA TYR A 46 21.60 2.35 -9.19
C TYR A 46 20.15 1.93 -8.96
N GLU A 47 19.72 1.86 -7.72
CA GLU A 47 18.35 1.39 -7.41
C GLU A 47 17.48 2.56 -6.98
N THR A 48 16.21 2.51 -7.43
CA THR A 48 15.18 3.43 -6.98
C THR A 48 14.22 2.65 -6.10
N SER A 49 14.02 3.13 -4.89
CA SER A 49 13.06 2.55 -3.95
C SER A 49 11.76 3.34 -4.04
N TYR A 50 10.67 2.64 -4.30
CA TYR A 50 9.32 3.22 -4.32
C TYR A 50 8.60 2.76 -3.07
N ASN A 51 8.09 3.71 -2.30
CA ASN A 51 7.49 3.42 -1.01
C ASN A 51 6.11 4.04 -0.92
N ALA A 52 5.22 3.37 -0.22
CA ALA A 52 3.90 3.91 0.05
C ALA A 52 3.47 3.55 1.46
N ALA A 53 2.87 4.53 2.14
CA ALA A 53 2.19 4.30 3.41
C ALA A 53 0.70 4.40 3.13
N VAL A 54 -0.01 3.32 3.33
CA VAL A 54 -1.45 3.23 3.10
C VAL A 54 -2.15 3.24 4.45
N VAL A 55 -2.99 4.25 4.65
CA VAL A 55 -3.85 4.32 5.84
C VAL A 55 -5.22 3.84 5.44
N TYR A 56 -5.74 2.86 6.14
CA TYR A 56 -7.03 2.29 5.83
C TYR A 56 -7.80 1.97 7.09
N SER A 57 -9.10 1.89 6.94
CA SER A 57 -10.00 1.42 7.99
C SER A 57 -10.40 0.00 7.66
N GLU A 58 -10.40 -0.86 8.66
CA GLU A 58 -10.80 -2.25 8.49
C GLU A 58 -11.99 -2.54 9.37
N LYS A 59 -13.03 -3.08 8.75
CA LYS A 59 -14.28 -3.40 9.43
C LYS A 59 -14.48 -4.90 9.35
N GLU A 60 -14.52 -5.54 10.52
CA GLU A 60 -14.72 -6.97 10.59
C GLU A 60 -16.17 -7.33 10.25
N ASN A 61 -16.32 -8.41 9.50
CA ASN A 61 -17.63 -9.00 9.22
C ASN A 61 -17.96 -10.00 10.31
N ASN A 62 -18.97 -9.68 11.04
CA ASN A 62 -19.48 -10.58 12.09
C ASN A 62 -20.66 -11.39 11.58
#